data_d9af24360feb4bdd65f72d252e25fedf
#
_entry.id   d9af24360feb4bdd65f72d252e25fedf
#
_cell.length_a   1.000
_cell.length_b   1.000
_cell.length_c   1.000
_cell.angle_alpha   90.00
_cell.angle_beta   90.00
_cell.angle_gamma   90.00
#
_symmetry.space_group_name_H-M   'P 1'
#
loop_
_entity.id
_entity.type
_entity.pdbx_description
1 polymer ?
#
loop_
_entity_poly.entity_id
_entity_poly.type
_entity_poly.pdbx_seq_one_letter_code
_entity_poly.pdbx_strand_id
1 'polypeptide(L)'
;PIPLFAYRMYSLWRADYFIDRDSLAIHWGLRVEDIPLNDIEWIRPADDLTTPLTFPPLSLPGGLLGTRRHPDLSTVEFLAADRKKLLLVATAKRIFVISPDDPASLTQTFARATELGSLAHTEAKSVYPSFVFTQAWGNNLVRYLWIVTLLLNIGLFIWASLIIPSTSQVILGQRPEPSPSSQLIILPVVSLLISVIGWIAGLYFYRWERERILAFIVWGSGTLASLLFLLAVLQIRTL
;
A
#
# COMPACT_ATOMS: atom_id res chain seq x y z
N PRO A 1 9.55 1.71 -12.34
CA PRO A 1 8.50 0.79 -12.88
C PRO A 1 8.42 -0.53 -12.10
N ILE A 2 9.55 -1.18 -11.76
CA ILE A 2 9.58 -2.50 -11.11
C ILE A 2 8.70 -2.60 -9.85
N PRO A 3 8.77 -1.70 -8.85
CA PRO A 3 7.93 -1.79 -7.65
C PRO A 3 6.43 -1.72 -7.95
N LEU A 4 6.04 -0.94 -8.95
CA LEU A 4 4.64 -0.81 -9.37
C LEU A 4 4.12 -2.11 -9.98
N PHE A 5 4.92 -2.76 -10.82
CA PHE A 5 4.56 -4.06 -11.41
C PHE A 5 4.51 -5.16 -10.35
N ALA A 6 5.48 -5.20 -9.44
CA ALA A 6 5.51 -6.16 -8.33
C ALA A 6 4.28 -6.00 -7.43
N TYR A 7 3.90 -4.78 -7.09
CA TYR A 7 2.68 -4.52 -6.33
C TYR A 7 1.41 -4.93 -7.08
N ARG A 8 1.35 -4.71 -8.40
CA ARG A 8 0.20 -5.13 -9.21
C ARG A 8 0.06 -6.64 -9.30
N MET A 9 1.18 -7.36 -9.50
CA MET A 9 1.18 -8.83 -9.47
C MET A 9 0.73 -9.35 -8.11
N TYR A 10 1.24 -8.77 -7.03
CA TYR A 10 0.81 -9.08 -5.67
C TYR A 10 -0.68 -8.81 -5.46
N SER A 11 -1.18 -7.67 -5.95
CA SER A 11 -2.59 -7.29 -5.81
C SER A 11 -3.52 -8.24 -6.56
N LEU A 12 -3.11 -8.68 -7.75
CA LEU A 12 -3.87 -9.63 -8.54
C LEU A 12 -3.89 -11.02 -7.88
N TRP A 13 -2.75 -11.47 -7.37
CA TRP A 13 -2.65 -12.75 -6.67
C TRP A 13 -3.48 -12.80 -5.39
N ARG A 14 -3.71 -11.64 -4.76
CA ARG A 14 -4.56 -11.49 -3.58
C ARG A 14 -5.98 -10.98 -3.88
N ALA A 15 -6.35 -10.90 -5.16
CA ALA A 15 -7.71 -10.53 -5.53
C ALA A 15 -8.67 -11.66 -5.16
N ASP A 16 -9.61 -11.37 -4.28
CA ASP A 16 -10.61 -12.33 -3.84
C ASP A 16 -11.93 -11.63 -3.54
N TYR A 17 -13.02 -12.29 -3.88
CA TYR A 17 -14.39 -11.79 -3.69
C TYR A 17 -15.22 -12.89 -3.05
N PHE A 18 -15.65 -12.67 -1.84
CA PHE A 18 -16.50 -13.64 -1.16
C PHE A 18 -17.63 -12.97 -0.41
N ILE A 19 -18.74 -13.67 -0.34
CA ILE A 19 -19.91 -13.27 0.43
C ILE A 19 -19.90 -14.09 1.71
N ASP A 20 -19.76 -13.39 2.82
CA ASP A 20 -20.01 -13.93 4.14
C ASP A 20 -21.50 -13.69 4.49
N ARG A 21 -21.92 -14.17 5.65
CA ARG A 21 -23.33 -14.07 6.07
C ARG A 21 -23.86 -12.66 6.16
N ASP A 22 -23.02 -11.70 6.50
CA ASP A 22 -23.42 -10.34 6.81
C ASP A 22 -22.81 -9.30 5.86
N SER A 23 -21.82 -9.67 5.03
CA SER A 23 -21.10 -8.73 4.15
C SER A 23 -20.56 -9.38 2.88
N LEU A 24 -20.36 -8.55 1.84
CA LEU A 24 -19.53 -8.84 0.68
C LEU A 24 -18.14 -8.29 0.96
N ALA A 25 -17.16 -9.17 1.04
CA ALA A 25 -15.75 -8.78 1.17
C ALA A 25 -15.05 -8.79 -0.19
N ILE A 26 -14.40 -7.67 -0.50
CA ILE A 26 -13.59 -7.48 -1.70
C ILE A 26 -12.15 -7.27 -1.24
N HIS A 27 -11.29 -8.23 -1.50
CA HIS A 27 -9.86 -8.13 -1.24
C HIS A 27 -9.13 -7.80 -2.52
N TRP A 28 -8.31 -6.75 -2.51
CA TRP A 28 -7.49 -6.36 -3.66
C TRP A 28 -6.12 -5.87 -3.21
N GLY A 29 -5.17 -6.77 -3.12
CA GLY A 29 -3.84 -6.46 -2.59
C GLY A 29 -3.88 -5.96 -1.15
N LEU A 30 -3.53 -4.70 -0.95
CA LEU A 30 -3.60 -4.05 0.38
C LEU A 30 -4.96 -3.41 0.67
N ARG A 31 -5.85 -3.36 -0.31
CA ARG A 31 -7.20 -2.84 -0.14
C ARG A 31 -8.16 -3.93 0.32
N VAL A 32 -9.02 -3.59 1.25
CA VAL A 32 -10.11 -4.43 1.73
C VAL A 32 -11.36 -3.56 1.81
N GLU A 33 -12.42 -4.02 1.18
CA GLU A 33 -13.77 -3.44 1.26
C GLU A 33 -14.69 -4.48 1.87
N ASP A 34 -15.27 -4.18 3.01
CA ASP A 34 -16.34 -4.97 3.62
C ASP A 34 -17.64 -4.19 3.46
N ILE A 35 -18.51 -4.66 2.58
CA ILE A 35 -19.77 -4.02 2.24
C ILE A 35 -20.89 -4.82 2.90
N PRO A 36 -21.61 -4.26 3.89
CA PRO A 36 -22.76 -4.91 4.47
C PRO A 36 -23.78 -5.30 3.40
N LEU A 37 -24.35 -6.51 3.47
CA LEU A 37 -25.36 -6.94 2.50
C LEU A 37 -26.55 -6.01 2.45
N ASN A 38 -26.90 -5.39 3.58
CA ASN A 38 -27.99 -4.42 3.68
C ASN A 38 -27.72 -3.10 2.94
N ASP A 39 -26.43 -2.78 2.68
CA ASP A 39 -26.04 -1.58 1.92
C ASP A 39 -25.97 -1.85 0.41
N ILE A 40 -26.09 -3.11 0.00
CA ILE A 40 -26.11 -3.49 -1.42
C ILE A 40 -27.53 -3.41 -1.94
N GLU A 41 -27.76 -2.50 -2.88
CA GLU A 41 -29.06 -2.32 -3.52
C GLU A 41 -29.33 -3.42 -4.57
N TRP A 42 -28.30 -3.73 -5.39
CA TRP A 42 -28.40 -4.77 -6.41
C TRP A 42 -27.01 -5.24 -6.88
N ILE A 43 -26.97 -6.46 -7.41
CA ILE A 43 -25.84 -7.03 -8.14
C ILE A 43 -26.33 -7.42 -9.54
N ARG A 44 -25.63 -6.95 -10.59
CA ARG A 44 -25.98 -7.24 -12.00
C ARG A 44 -24.75 -7.47 -12.86
N PRO A 45 -24.83 -8.31 -13.91
CA PRO A 45 -23.80 -8.38 -14.93
C PRO A 45 -23.60 -7.04 -15.64
N ALA A 46 -22.34 -6.73 -16.00
CA ALA A 46 -22.06 -5.51 -16.75
C ALA A 46 -22.62 -5.54 -18.18
N ASP A 47 -22.87 -6.73 -18.71
CA ASP A 47 -23.42 -6.93 -20.03
C ASP A 47 -24.90 -6.51 -20.12
N ASP A 48 -25.60 -6.37 -19.00
CA ASP A 48 -26.98 -5.89 -18.93
C ASP A 48 -27.10 -4.36 -19.05
N LEU A 49 -25.97 -3.65 -19.10
CA LEU A 49 -25.98 -2.19 -19.24
C LEU A 49 -26.30 -1.75 -20.67
N THR A 50 -27.17 -0.76 -20.80
CA THR A 50 -27.49 -0.13 -22.09
C THR A 50 -26.28 0.64 -22.63
N THR A 51 -25.55 1.32 -21.76
CA THR A 51 -24.33 2.07 -22.09
C THR A 51 -23.11 1.25 -21.64
N PRO A 52 -22.15 0.94 -22.53
CA PRO A 52 -20.99 0.15 -22.16
C PRO A 52 -20.08 0.88 -21.16
N LEU A 53 -19.44 0.09 -20.26
CA LEU A 53 -18.52 0.63 -19.28
C LEU A 53 -17.27 1.21 -19.94
N THR A 54 -16.91 2.43 -19.57
CA THR A 54 -15.67 3.07 -19.98
C THR A 54 -14.55 2.66 -19.01
N PHE A 55 -13.56 1.91 -19.48
CA PHE A 55 -12.46 1.42 -18.65
C PHE A 55 -11.48 2.52 -18.22
N PRO A 56 -10.83 2.37 -17.06
CA PRO A 56 -9.76 3.27 -16.64
C PRO A 56 -8.57 3.26 -17.62
N PRO A 57 -7.90 4.41 -17.88
CA PRO A 57 -6.85 4.51 -18.90
C PRO A 57 -5.58 3.72 -18.54
N LEU A 58 -5.35 3.47 -17.26
CA LEU A 58 -4.22 2.69 -16.75
C LEU A 58 -4.58 1.22 -16.52
N SER A 59 -5.49 0.67 -17.31
CA SER A 59 -5.77 -0.77 -17.30
C SER A 59 -4.61 -1.51 -17.97
N LEU A 60 -3.61 -1.90 -17.19
CA LEU A 60 -2.56 -2.81 -17.63
C LEU A 60 -3.09 -4.26 -17.62
N PRO A 61 -2.49 -5.17 -18.41
CA PRO A 61 -2.80 -6.58 -18.31
C PRO A 61 -2.75 -7.05 -16.85
N GLY A 62 -3.83 -7.65 -16.36
CA GLY A 62 -3.93 -8.16 -15.00
C GLY A 62 -4.57 -7.24 -13.96
N GLY A 63 -5.34 -6.21 -14.36
CA GLY A 63 -6.14 -5.47 -13.37
C GLY A 63 -6.77 -4.19 -13.90
N LEU A 64 -8.06 -4.09 -13.67
CA LEU A 64 -8.86 -2.88 -13.89
C LEU A 64 -9.02 -2.17 -12.56
N LEU A 65 -8.24 -1.13 -12.34
CA LEU A 65 -8.26 -0.33 -11.11
C LEU A 65 -8.50 1.14 -11.44
N GLY A 66 -9.40 1.76 -10.71
CA GLY A 66 -9.66 3.19 -10.82
C GLY A 66 -11.14 3.52 -10.83
N THR A 67 -11.42 4.81 -10.81
CA THR A 67 -12.76 5.36 -10.76
C THR A 67 -13.11 6.02 -12.09
N ARG A 68 -14.33 5.81 -12.59
CA ARG A 68 -14.88 6.42 -13.78
C ARG A 68 -16.28 6.94 -13.52
N ARG A 69 -16.65 8.00 -14.23
CA ARG A 69 -18.04 8.45 -14.30
C ARG A 69 -18.74 7.71 -15.43
N HIS A 70 -19.91 7.19 -15.14
CA HIS A 70 -20.80 6.58 -16.10
C HIS A 70 -22.08 7.43 -16.22
N PRO A 71 -22.64 7.63 -17.42
CA PRO A 71 -23.82 8.47 -17.61
C PRO A 71 -25.02 8.05 -16.74
N ASP A 72 -25.27 6.73 -16.70
CA ASP A 72 -26.45 6.18 -16.04
C ASP A 72 -26.20 5.76 -14.58
N LEU A 73 -24.92 5.53 -14.20
CA LEU A 73 -24.55 4.91 -12.91
C LEU A 73 -23.75 5.85 -11.99
N SER A 74 -23.58 7.12 -12.38
CA SER A 74 -22.77 8.11 -11.66
C SER A 74 -21.30 7.69 -11.53
N THR A 75 -20.81 7.41 -10.33
CA THR A 75 -19.40 7.05 -10.07
C THR A 75 -19.26 5.56 -9.95
N VAL A 76 -18.45 4.97 -10.83
CA VAL A 76 -18.17 3.54 -10.89
C VAL A 76 -16.70 3.31 -10.53
N GLU A 77 -16.45 2.43 -9.60
CA GLU A 77 -15.13 2.07 -9.12
C GLU A 77 -14.76 0.65 -9.52
N PHE A 78 -13.65 0.51 -10.25
CA PHE A 78 -13.17 -0.76 -10.78
C PHE A 78 -12.21 -1.42 -9.81
N LEU A 79 -12.53 -2.65 -9.42
CA LEU A 79 -11.70 -3.58 -8.64
C LEU A 79 -11.79 -4.96 -9.31
N ALA A 80 -11.38 -5.04 -10.57
CA ALA A 80 -11.57 -6.23 -11.40
C ALA A 80 -10.25 -6.75 -11.95
N ALA A 81 -10.06 -8.06 -11.94
CA ALA A 81 -8.88 -8.74 -12.48
C ALA A 81 -8.93 -8.85 -14.01
N ASP A 82 -10.11 -9.02 -14.59
CA ASP A 82 -10.34 -9.21 -16.02
C ASP A 82 -11.43 -8.26 -16.53
N ARG A 83 -11.49 -8.09 -17.83
CA ARG A 83 -12.53 -7.35 -18.56
C ARG A 83 -13.76 -8.20 -18.88
N LYS A 84 -13.63 -9.48 -18.70
CA LYS A 84 -14.71 -10.45 -18.93
C LYS A 84 -15.44 -10.73 -17.62
N LYS A 85 -16.70 -11.16 -17.74
CA LYS A 85 -17.51 -11.58 -16.58
C LYS A 85 -17.58 -10.54 -15.47
N LEU A 86 -17.73 -9.27 -15.86
CA LEU A 86 -17.83 -8.19 -14.91
C LEU A 86 -19.20 -8.18 -14.21
N LEU A 87 -19.19 -8.04 -12.89
CA LEU A 87 -20.36 -7.77 -12.07
C LEU A 87 -20.32 -6.36 -11.50
N LEU A 88 -21.48 -5.72 -11.50
CA LEU A 88 -21.73 -4.45 -10.86
C LEU A 88 -22.36 -4.70 -9.49
N VAL A 89 -21.79 -4.14 -8.45
CA VAL A 89 -22.31 -4.14 -7.09
C VAL A 89 -22.67 -2.72 -6.74
N ALA A 90 -23.96 -2.41 -6.67
CA ALA A 90 -24.45 -1.07 -6.36
C ALA A 90 -24.70 -0.91 -4.87
N THR A 91 -24.18 0.17 -4.33
CA THR A 91 -24.48 0.64 -2.98
C THR A 91 -24.99 2.07 -3.04
N ALA A 92 -25.64 2.57 -2.01
CA ALA A 92 -26.13 3.95 -1.93
C ALA A 92 -25.05 5.02 -2.19
N LYS A 93 -23.78 4.72 -1.97
CA LYS A 93 -22.66 5.67 -2.10
C LYS A 93 -21.91 5.56 -3.42
N ARG A 94 -21.74 4.36 -3.97
CA ARG A 94 -20.92 4.08 -5.14
C ARG A 94 -21.24 2.71 -5.73
N ILE A 95 -20.80 2.51 -6.96
CA ILE A 95 -20.94 1.23 -7.65
C ILE A 95 -19.53 0.64 -7.84
N PHE A 96 -19.36 -0.62 -7.41
CA PHE A 96 -18.15 -1.37 -7.63
C PHE A 96 -18.29 -2.27 -8.85
N VAL A 97 -17.22 -2.37 -9.64
CA VAL A 97 -17.08 -3.36 -10.71
C VAL A 97 -16.08 -4.40 -10.26
N ILE A 98 -16.52 -5.63 -10.16
CA ILE A 98 -15.71 -6.78 -9.76
C ILE A 98 -15.71 -7.83 -10.88
N SER A 99 -14.76 -8.75 -10.87
CA SER A 99 -14.67 -9.86 -11.83
C SER A 99 -14.45 -11.18 -11.11
N PRO A 100 -15.47 -11.73 -10.46
CA PRO A 100 -15.35 -13.03 -9.82
C PRO A 100 -15.18 -14.14 -10.87
N ASP A 101 -14.54 -15.25 -10.49
CA ASP A 101 -14.34 -16.41 -11.37
C ASP A 101 -15.66 -17.00 -11.85
N ASP A 102 -16.63 -17.07 -10.94
CA ASP A 102 -18.00 -17.50 -11.23
C ASP A 102 -19.02 -16.44 -10.80
N PRO A 103 -19.43 -15.54 -11.72
CA PRO A 103 -20.42 -14.52 -11.45
C PRO A 103 -21.79 -15.07 -11.05
N ALA A 104 -22.18 -16.21 -11.62
CA ALA A 104 -23.47 -16.81 -11.35
C ALA A 104 -23.56 -17.34 -9.92
N SER A 105 -22.49 -18.04 -9.47
CA SER A 105 -22.38 -18.51 -8.09
C SER A 105 -22.42 -17.37 -7.09
N LEU A 106 -21.69 -16.27 -7.34
CA LEU A 106 -21.66 -15.11 -6.46
C LEU A 106 -23.03 -14.44 -6.37
N THR A 107 -23.72 -14.25 -7.50
CA THR A 107 -25.06 -13.68 -7.53
C THR A 107 -26.09 -14.57 -6.81
N GLN A 108 -26.00 -15.90 -6.97
CA GLN A 108 -26.86 -16.84 -6.27
C GLN A 108 -26.59 -16.83 -4.76
N THR A 109 -25.33 -16.75 -4.36
CA THR A 109 -24.94 -16.66 -2.93
C THR A 109 -25.48 -15.38 -2.31
N PHE A 110 -25.42 -14.26 -3.05
CA PHE A 110 -26.00 -13.00 -2.61
C PHE A 110 -27.51 -13.09 -2.43
N ALA A 111 -28.22 -13.66 -3.38
CA ALA A 111 -29.67 -13.85 -3.29
C ALA A 111 -30.05 -14.68 -2.07
N ARG A 112 -29.36 -15.80 -1.83
CA ARG A 112 -29.59 -16.66 -0.65
C ARG A 112 -29.28 -15.94 0.67
N ALA A 113 -28.17 -15.17 0.73
CA ALA A 113 -27.79 -14.44 1.92
C ALA A 113 -28.81 -13.34 2.25
N THR A 114 -29.35 -12.67 1.21
CA THR A 114 -30.39 -11.65 1.35
C THR A 114 -31.73 -12.26 1.83
N GLU A 115 -32.09 -13.45 1.33
CA GLU A 115 -33.30 -14.18 1.78
C GLU A 115 -33.19 -14.60 3.25
N LEU A 116 -32.01 -15.03 3.70
CA LEU A 116 -31.79 -15.44 5.09
C LEU A 116 -31.74 -14.28 6.08
N GLY A 117 -31.47 -13.08 5.60
CA GLY A 117 -31.29 -11.86 6.38
C GLY A 117 -29.96 -11.81 7.14
N SER A 118 -29.46 -10.62 7.37
CA SER A 118 -28.24 -10.39 8.16
C SER A 118 -28.54 -10.58 9.66
N LEU A 119 -27.65 -11.28 10.37
CA LEU A 119 -27.77 -11.49 11.82
C LEU A 119 -27.13 -10.38 12.65
N ALA A 120 -26.14 -9.70 12.09
CA ALA A 120 -25.41 -8.65 12.76
C ALA A 120 -25.45 -7.35 11.98
N HIS A 121 -25.50 -6.24 12.70
CA HIS A 121 -25.30 -4.92 12.08
C HIS A 121 -23.81 -4.74 11.83
N THR A 122 -23.36 -5.01 10.59
CA THR A 122 -21.97 -4.82 10.19
C THR A 122 -21.80 -3.40 9.66
N GLU A 123 -20.84 -2.67 10.18
CA GLU A 123 -20.48 -1.36 9.64
C GLU A 123 -19.64 -1.51 8.37
N ALA A 124 -19.95 -0.71 7.34
CA ALA A 124 -19.18 -0.66 6.11
C ALA A 124 -17.73 -0.27 6.42
N LYS A 125 -16.79 -1.15 6.13
CA LYS A 125 -15.36 -0.94 6.37
C LYS A 125 -14.60 -0.87 5.05
N SER A 126 -13.92 0.23 4.82
CA SER A 126 -13.11 0.45 3.62
C SER A 126 -11.69 0.80 4.02
N VAL A 127 -10.74 -0.05 3.68
CA VAL A 127 -9.32 0.14 3.97
C VAL A 127 -8.56 0.36 2.67
N TYR A 128 -8.20 1.61 2.40
CA TYR A 128 -7.37 1.99 1.25
C TYR A 128 -5.89 2.06 1.67
N PRO A 129 -4.95 1.69 0.79
CA PRO A 129 -3.53 1.94 1.04
C PRO A 129 -3.21 3.42 1.23
N SER A 130 -3.86 4.30 0.44
CA SER A 130 -3.76 5.75 0.60
C SER A 130 -4.32 6.25 1.94
N PHE A 131 -5.36 5.60 2.46
CA PHE A 131 -5.93 5.91 3.75
C PHE A 131 -4.95 5.60 4.89
N VAL A 132 -4.26 4.44 4.83
CA VAL A 132 -3.23 4.08 5.82
C VAL A 132 -2.11 5.12 5.85
N PHE A 133 -1.64 5.56 4.66
CA PHE A 133 -0.64 6.63 4.58
C PHE A 133 -1.15 7.94 5.18
N THR A 134 -2.37 8.37 4.80
CA THR A 134 -2.97 9.62 5.30
C THR A 134 -3.21 9.57 6.80
N GLN A 135 -3.65 8.42 7.31
CA GLN A 135 -3.85 8.20 8.74
C GLN A 135 -2.53 8.22 9.51
N ALA A 136 -1.47 7.56 8.97
CA ALA A 136 -0.14 7.58 9.54
C ALA A 136 0.44 9.00 9.55
N TRP A 137 0.31 9.74 8.43
CA TRP A 137 0.75 11.14 8.32
C TRP A 137 0.01 12.08 9.27
N GLY A 138 -1.27 11.82 9.54
CA GLY A 138 -2.07 12.56 10.52
C GLY A 138 -1.60 12.38 11.97
N ASN A 139 -0.85 11.32 12.25
CA ASN A 139 -0.28 11.09 13.57
C ASN A 139 1.03 11.88 13.72
N ASN A 140 1.04 12.82 14.68
CA ASN A 140 2.20 13.71 14.91
C ASN A 140 3.49 12.93 15.17
N LEU A 141 3.45 11.85 15.97
CA LEU A 141 4.62 11.05 16.30
C LEU A 141 5.20 10.37 15.07
N VAL A 142 4.37 9.76 14.24
CA VAL A 142 4.78 9.12 12.97
C VAL A 142 5.41 10.15 12.04
N ARG A 143 4.75 11.30 11.89
CA ARG A 143 5.24 12.39 11.03
C ARG A 143 6.62 12.88 11.48
N TYR A 144 6.83 13.06 12.78
CA TYR A 144 8.15 13.45 13.29
C TYR A 144 9.21 12.37 13.06
N LEU A 145 8.91 11.10 13.31
CA LEU A 145 9.83 9.98 13.02
C LEU A 145 10.24 9.97 11.55
N TRP A 146 9.30 10.11 10.63
CA TRP A 146 9.58 10.13 9.19
C TRP A 146 10.43 11.32 8.78
N ILE A 147 10.10 12.52 9.26
CA ILE A 147 10.87 13.75 8.97
C ILE A 147 12.29 13.62 9.52
N VAL A 148 12.45 13.19 10.77
CA VAL A 148 13.77 13.01 11.38
C VAL A 148 14.59 11.98 10.62
N THR A 149 14.02 10.80 10.29
CA THR A 149 14.71 9.78 9.50
C THR A 149 15.15 10.31 8.14
N LEU A 150 14.30 11.05 7.46
CA LEU A 150 14.61 11.68 6.18
C LEU A 150 15.77 12.67 6.30
N LEU A 151 15.72 13.57 7.30
CA LEU A 151 16.77 14.56 7.53
C LEU A 151 18.11 13.91 7.87
N LEU A 152 18.12 12.84 8.69
CA LEU A 152 19.33 12.08 9.00
C LEU A 152 19.94 11.44 7.75
N ASN A 153 19.12 10.84 6.87
CA ASN A 153 19.60 10.27 5.62
C ASN A 153 20.13 11.34 4.65
N ILE A 154 19.44 12.49 4.53
CA ILE A 154 19.92 13.62 3.73
C ILE A 154 21.26 14.12 4.28
N GLY A 155 21.38 14.27 5.60
CA GLY A 155 22.63 14.67 6.27
C GLY A 155 23.78 13.71 5.96
N LEU A 156 23.54 12.39 5.99
CA LEU A 156 24.53 11.38 5.61
C LEU A 156 24.97 11.50 4.15
N PHE A 157 24.04 11.72 3.23
CA PHE A 157 24.36 11.92 1.81
C PHE A 157 25.17 13.20 1.57
N ILE A 158 24.77 14.31 2.19
CA ILE A 158 25.50 15.59 2.09
C ILE A 158 26.92 15.41 2.62
N TRP A 159 27.05 14.80 3.81
CA TRP A 159 28.36 14.55 4.40
C TRP A 159 29.25 13.70 3.48
N ALA A 160 28.75 12.56 2.98
CA ALA A 160 29.49 11.72 2.06
C ALA A 160 29.90 12.47 0.78
N SER A 161 29.02 13.30 0.23
CA SER A 161 29.28 14.11 -0.97
C SER A 161 30.36 15.17 -0.77
N LEU A 162 30.53 15.67 0.46
CA LEU A 162 31.58 16.64 0.79
C LEU A 162 32.93 15.98 1.05
N ILE A 163 32.93 14.82 1.69
CA ILE A 163 34.19 14.12 2.09
C ILE A 163 34.82 13.35 0.93
N ILE A 164 34.03 12.67 0.10
CA ILE A 164 34.55 11.84 -1.00
C ILE A 164 35.48 12.64 -1.94
N PRO A 165 35.12 13.85 -2.42
CA PRO A 165 35.99 14.62 -3.32
C PRO A 165 37.21 15.24 -2.62
N SER A 166 37.12 15.51 -1.31
CA SER A 166 38.17 16.20 -0.55
C SER A 166 39.26 15.28 0.00
N THR A 167 39.01 13.96 0.00
CA THR A 167 39.92 12.99 0.63
C THR A 167 40.08 11.77 -0.25
N SER A 168 41.33 11.35 -0.50
CA SER A 168 41.62 10.17 -1.34
C SER A 168 41.48 8.86 -0.59
N GLN A 169 41.79 8.86 0.69
CA GLN A 169 41.78 7.68 1.56
C GLN A 169 41.18 7.99 2.92
N VAL A 170 40.52 7.01 3.51
CA VAL A 170 39.91 7.10 4.84
C VAL A 170 40.19 5.87 5.66
N ILE A 171 40.29 6.00 6.97
CA ILE A 171 40.38 4.89 7.90
C ILE A 171 38.94 4.58 8.40
N LEU A 172 38.44 3.39 8.03
CA LEU A 172 37.11 2.91 8.41
C LEU A 172 37.22 2.05 9.69
N GLY A 173 36.74 2.62 10.80
CA GLY A 173 36.74 1.93 12.09
C GLY A 173 38.11 1.65 12.66
N GLN A 174 38.32 0.44 13.18
CA GLN A 174 39.59 0.00 13.80
C GLN A 174 40.57 -0.68 12.82
N ARG A 175 40.28 -0.70 11.53
CA ARG A 175 41.18 -1.30 10.54
C ARG A 175 42.32 -0.32 10.26
N PRO A 176 43.59 -0.78 10.38
CA PRO A 176 44.74 0.09 10.16
C PRO A 176 44.99 0.39 8.67
N GLU A 177 44.37 -0.36 7.76
CA GLU A 177 44.58 -0.18 6.32
C GLU A 177 43.68 0.93 5.78
N PRO A 178 44.23 1.90 5.05
CA PRO A 178 43.45 2.97 4.41
C PRO A 178 42.60 2.41 3.29
N SER A 179 41.33 2.80 3.28
CA SER A 179 40.37 2.42 2.25
C SER A 179 40.07 3.61 1.33
N PRO A 180 39.72 3.40 0.05
CA PRO A 180 39.36 4.48 -0.84
C PRO A 180 38.10 5.20 -0.36
N SER A 181 38.09 6.52 -0.42
CA SER A 181 36.97 7.37 0.05
C SER A 181 35.64 7.05 -0.64
N SER A 182 35.68 6.53 -1.87
CA SER A 182 34.47 6.11 -2.61
C SER A 182 33.64 5.05 -1.89
N GLN A 183 34.25 4.25 -1.00
CA GLN A 183 33.51 3.27 -0.19
C GLN A 183 32.58 3.92 0.83
N LEU A 184 32.80 5.17 1.18
CA LEU A 184 31.93 5.90 2.12
C LEU A 184 30.47 6.03 1.62
N ILE A 185 30.25 5.96 0.31
CA ILE A 185 28.90 6.03 -0.25
C ILE A 185 28.04 4.84 0.15
N ILE A 186 28.66 3.73 0.57
CA ILE A 186 27.92 2.55 1.05
C ILE A 186 27.10 2.88 2.31
N LEU A 187 27.64 3.72 3.19
CA LEU A 187 26.97 4.06 4.46
C LEU A 187 25.60 4.75 4.25
N PRO A 188 25.51 5.88 3.51
CA PRO A 188 24.20 6.47 3.25
C PRO A 188 23.27 5.57 2.42
N VAL A 189 23.80 4.77 1.49
CA VAL A 189 22.99 3.84 0.69
C VAL A 189 22.37 2.75 1.57
N VAL A 190 23.15 2.12 2.45
CA VAL A 190 22.64 1.10 3.38
C VAL A 190 21.64 1.71 4.37
N SER A 191 21.93 2.90 4.92
CA SER A 191 21.01 3.62 5.80
C SER A 191 19.67 3.91 5.10
N LEU A 192 19.71 4.37 3.85
CA LEU A 192 18.53 4.63 3.05
C LEU A 192 17.72 3.35 2.79
N LEU A 193 18.37 2.26 2.42
CA LEU A 193 17.72 0.97 2.20
C LEU A 193 16.99 0.48 3.45
N ILE A 194 17.67 0.51 4.62
CA ILE A 194 17.06 0.14 5.90
C ILE A 194 15.85 1.04 6.20
N SER A 195 15.97 2.35 5.96
CA SER A 195 14.90 3.31 6.19
C SER A 195 13.70 3.06 5.28
N VAL A 196 13.91 2.77 4.00
CA VAL A 196 12.84 2.46 3.03
C VAL A 196 12.14 1.16 3.37
N ILE A 197 12.90 0.10 3.69
CA ILE A 197 12.33 -1.19 4.10
C ILE A 197 11.52 -1.02 5.40
N GLY A 198 12.07 -0.32 6.38
CA GLY A 198 11.40 -0.02 7.64
C GLY A 198 10.13 0.83 7.43
N TRP A 199 10.17 1.78 6.50
CA TRP A 199 9.00 2.60 6.17
C TRP A 199 7.85 1.77 5.59
N ILE A 200 8.14 0.88 4.63
CA ILE A 200 7.16 -0.02 4.01
C ILE A 200 6.62 -1.01 5.04
N ALA A 201 7.50 -1.66 5.82
CA ALA A 201 7.12 -2.60 6.85
C ALA A 201 6.25 -1.94 7.94
N GLY A 202 6.61 -0.74 8.38
CA GLY A 202 5.82 0.01 9.35
C GLY A 202 4.43 0.37 8.83
N LEU A 203 4.27 0.78 7.57
CA LEU A 203 2.97 0.99 6.94
C LEU A 203 2.14 -0.30 6.89
N TYR A 204 2.78 -1.44 6.63
CA TYR A 204 2.11 -2.73 6.63
C TYR A 204 1.52 -3.05 8.01
N PHE A 205 2.28 -2.90 9.11
CA PHE A 205 1.79 -3.12 10.46
C PHE A 205 0.77 -2.05 10.90
N TYR A 206 0.96 -0.80 10.51
CA TYR A 206 0.07 0.31 10.87
C TYR A 206 -1.36 0.13 10.33
N ARG A 207 -1.53 -0.67 9.28
CA ARG A 207 -2.83 -1.05 8.72
C ARG A 207 -3.73 -1.76 9.74
N TRP A 208 -3.14 -2.55 10.63
CA TRP A 208 -3.86 -3.33 11.62
C TRP A 208 -3.87 -2.58 12.95
N GLU A 209 -5.06 -2.22 13.44
CA GLU A 209 -5.17 -1.46 14.71
C GLU A 209 -4.46 -2.14 15.89
N ARG A 210 -4.54 -3.46 15.94
CA ARG A 210 -3.91 -4.30 16.98
C ARG A 210 -2.38 -4.28 16.92
N GLU A 211 -1.80 -3.97 15.75
CA GLU A 211 -0.36 -4.06 15.50
C GLU A 211 0.31 -2.68 15.34
N ARG A 212 -0.41 -1.58 15.60
CA ARG A 212 0.13 -0.21 15.49
C ARG A 212 1.40 -0.01 16.31
N ILE A 213 1.53 -0.66 17.45
CA ILE A 213 2.73 -0.59 18.30
C ILE A 213 3.95 -1.13 17.53
N LEU A 214 3.80 -2.23 16.78
CA LEU A 214 4.88 -2.79 15.96
C LEU A 214 5.33 -1.79 14.88
N ALA A 215 4.41 -1.05 14.27
CA ALA A 215 4.74 -0.02 13.31
C ALA A 215 5.63 1.08 13.92
N PHE A 216 5.31 1.55 15.12
CA PHE A 216 6.13 2.54 15.84
C PHE A 216 7.52 2.00 16.18
N ILE A 217 7.62 0.73 16.60
CA ILE A 217 8.90 0.08 16.88
C ILE A 217 9.75 0.00 15.59
N VAL A 218 9.15 -0.40 14.48
CA VAL A 218 9.85 -0.52 13.18
C VAL A 218 10.32 0.85 12.69
N TRP A 219 9.50 1.88 12.73
CA TRP A 219 9.93 3.23 12.33
C TRP A 219 10.96 3.82 13.30
N GLY A 220 10.78 3.61 14.61
CA GLY A 220 11.75 4.04 15.62
C GLY A 220 13.11 3.36 15.45
N SER A 221 13.14 2.05 15.15
CA SER A 221 14.39 1.33 14.89
C SER A 221 15.09 1.84 13.62
N GLY A 222 14.35 2.20 12.57
CA GLY A 222 14.90 2.82 11.36
C GLY A 222 15.52 4.19 11.65
N THR A 223 14.87 5.03 12.45
CA THR A 223 15.40 6.32 12.90
C THR A 223 16.67 6.13 13.73
N LEU A 224 16.67 5.18 14.66
CA LEU A 224 17.83 4.85 15.49
C LEU A 224 19.00 4.35 14.64
N ALA A 225 18.75 3.48 13.66
CA ALA A 225 19.77 3.00 12.74
C ALA A 225 20.41 4.16 11.96
N SER A 226 19.60 5.07 11.41
CA SER A 226 20.10 6.26 10.68
C SER A 226 20.95 7.16 11.59
N LEU A 227 20.55 7.32 12.86
CA LEU A 227 21.32 8.05 13.84
C LEU A 227 22.67 7.39 14.15
N LEU A 228 22.68 6.05 14.32
CA LEU A 228 23.91 5.28 14.54
C LEU A 228 24.87 5.38 13.35
N PHE A 229 24.36 5.34 12.11
CA PHE A 229 25.18 5.58 10.93
C PHE A 229 25.79 6.98 10.93
N LEU A 230 25.03 8.01 11.32
CA LEU A 230 25.53 9.37 11.42
C LEU A 230 26.64 9.48 12.47
N LEU A 231 26.45 8.87 13.64
CA LEU A 231 27.46 8.85 14.71
C LEU A 231 28.72 8.09 14.28
N ALA A 232 28.57 6.95 13.60
CA ALA A 232 29.68 6.17 13.08
C ALA A 232 30.52 6.98 12.08
N VAL A 233 29.86 7.76 11.24
CA VAL A 233 30.49 8.65 10.26
C VAL A 233 31.31 9.76 10.91
N LEU A 234 30.85 10.31 12.04
CA LEU A 234 31.61 11.33 12.79
C LEU A 234 32.92 10.79 13.41
N GLN A 235 33.05 9.48 13.52
CA GLN A 235 34.29 8.83 14.02
C GLN A 235 35.30 8.50 12.90
N ILE A 236 34.94 8.72 11.64
CA ILE A 236 35.84 8.47 10.50
C ILE A 236 36.95 9.53 10.50
N ARG A 237 38.16 9.09 10.54
CA ARG A 237 39.36 9.95 10.43
C ARG A 237 39.75 10.07 8.97
N THR A 238 39.84 11.31 8.50
CA THR A 238 40.35 11.68 7.17
C THR A 238 41.87 11.80 7.26
N LEU A 239 42.59 11.23 6.28
CA LEU A 239 44.03 11.36 6.10
C LEU A 239 44.34 12.38 5.02
#